data_d5bca5888a62dca08990ddb5c504b011
#
_entry.id   d5bca5888a62dca08990ddb5c504b011
#
_cell.length_a   1.000
_cell.length_b   1.000
_cell.length_c   1.000
_cell.angle_alpha   90.00
_cell.angle_beta   90.00
_cell.angle_gamma   90.00
#
_symmetry.space_group_name_H-M   'P 1'
#
loop_
_entity.id
_entity.type
_entity.pdbx_description
1 polymer ?
#
loop_
_entity_poly.entity_id
_entity_poly.type
_entity_poly.pdbx_seq_one_letter_code
_entity_poly.pdbx_strand_id
1 'polypeptide(L)'
;FSSIGDLLESVGQCDYIVAADSGPAHMAKLSAVPGVAVYTSAPGDVLQGRFTNLSCWTVPYVGDHCTAPCGLAGVRISRDGQVGCMGSLGVPAEDLPKTPGGKHTATVDHLFQNPVPCVHQLRENPNELMEFIVADLNDRQTL
;
A
#
# COMPACT_ATOMS: atom_id res chain seq x y z
N PHE A 1 9.03 -17.94 2.79
CA PHE A 1 9.81 -17.80 4.03
C PHE A 1 9.17 -18.66 5.09
N SER A 2 9.99 -19.40 5.85
CA SER A 2 9.50 -20.25 6.93
C SER A 2 9.47 -19.50 8.28
N SER A 3 10.19 -18.40 8.40
CA SER A 3 10.23 -17.56 9.59
C SER A 3 10.44 -16.07 9.28
N ILE A 4 10.22 -15.22 10.28
CA ILE A 4 10.56 -13.79 10.19
C ILE A 4 12.09 -13.62 10.05
N GLY A 5 12.88 -14.52 10.66
CA GLY A 5 14.33 -14.51 10.51
C GLY A 5 14.78 -14.71 9.08
N ASP A 6 14.19 -15.69 8.38
CA ASP A 6 14.49 -15.95 6.96
C ASP A 6 14.13 -14.77 6.07
N LEU A 7 13.02 -14.09 6.38
CA LEU A 7 12.61 -12.90 5.66
C LEU A 7 13.61 -11.75 5.87
N LEU A 8 14.02 -11.51 7.12
CA LEU A 8 14.97 -10.48 7.46
C LEU A 8 16.33 -10.71 6.79
N GLU A 9 16.81 -11.96 6.82
CA GLU A 9 18.06 -12.35 6.16
C GLU A 9 17.97 -12.13 4.65
N SER A 10 16.89 -12.60 4.01
CA SER A 10 16.69 -12.44 2.57
C SER A 10 16.62 -10.97 2.16
N VAL A 11 15.91 -10.14 2.93
CA VAL A 11 15.84 -8.70 2.67
C VAL A 11 17.21 -8.05 2.87
N GLY A 12 17.93 -8.44 3.94
CA GLY A 12 19.25 -7.90 4.24
C GLY A 12 20.33 -8.21 3.19
N GLN A 13 20.11 -9.19 2.32
CA GLN A 13 20.99 -9.56 1.21
C GLN A 13 20.69 -8.78 -0.09
N CYS A 14 19.63 -7.96 -0.10
CA CYS A 14 19.30 -7.15 -1.27
C CYS A 14 20.16 -5.88 -1.33
N ASP A 15 20.62 -5.52 -2.51
CA ASP A 15 21.28 -4.23 -2.75
C ASP A 15 20.28 -3.08 -2.81
N TYR A 16 19.05 -3.37 -3.21
CA TYR A 16 17.95 -2.43 -3.32
C TYR A 16 16.60 -3.16 -3.25
N ILE A 17 15.60 -2.53 -2.67
CA ILE A 17 14.26 -3.13 -2.56
C ILE A 17 13.17 -2.18 -3.07
N VAL A 18 12.19 -2.76 -3.76
CA VAL A 18 10.90 -2.11 -4.02
C VAL A 18 9.82 -2.95 -3.36
N ALA A 19 9.11 -2.39 -2.41
CA ALA A 19 8.12 -3.13 -1.65
C ALA A 19 6.87 -2.30 -1.39
N ALA A 20 5.70 -2.96 -1.44
CA ALA A 20 4.48 -2.37 -0.93
C ALA A 20 4.53 -2.23 0.60
N ASP A 21 3.60 -1.49 1.19
CA ASP A 21 3.41 -1.41 2.65
C ASP A 21 3.11 -2.80 3.24
N SER A 22 4.18 -3.48 3.62
CA SER A 22 4.14 -4.90 4.00
C SER A 22 5.39 -5.29 4.81
N GLY A 23 5.45 -6.54 5.25
CA GLY A 23 6.59 -7.09 6.01
C GLY A 23 7.97 -6.78 5.41
N PRO A 24 8.22 -7.03 4.12
CA PRO A 24 9.50 -6.72 3.49
C PRO A 24 9.93 -5.27 3.60
N ALA A 25 9.01 -4.30 3.42
CA ALA A 25 9.32 -2.88 3.61
C ALA A 25 9.75 -2.57 5.05
N HIS A 26 9.08 -3.17 6.03
CA HIS A 26 9.44 -2.99 7.44
C HIS A 26 10.78 -3.66 7.79
N MET A 27 11.08 -4.82 7.21
CA MET A 27 12.38 -5.48 7.39
C MET A 27 13.53 -4.68 6.76
N ALA A 28 13.30 -4.10 5.59
CA ALA A 28 14.28 -3.24 4.94
C ALA A 28 14.67 -2.03 5.81
N LYS A 29 13.71 -1.43 6.51
CA LYS A 29 14.00 -0.36 7.49
C LYS A 29 15.00 -0.79 8.57
N LEU A 30 14.83 -2.02 9.07
CA LEU A 30 15.70 -2.58 10.11
C LEU A 30 17.07 -3.00 9.58
N SER A 31 17.14 -3.43 8.32
CA SER A 31 18.37 -3.91 7.66
C SER A 31 19.17 -2.77 6.99
N ALA A 32 18.67 -1.55 7.02
CA ALA A 32 19.24 -0.39 6.33
C ALA A 32 19.40 -0.57 4.79
N VAL A 33 18.67 -1.52 4.19
CA VAL A 33 18.65 -1.74 2.75
C VAL A 33 17.96 -0.56 2.08
N PRO A 34 18.59 0.06 1.07
CA PRO A 34 17.99 1.19 0.36
C PRO A 34 16.84 0.73 -0.54
N GLY A 35 15.94 1.64 -0.86
CA GLY A 35 14.86 1.32 -1.79
C GLY A 35 13.67 2.26 -1.76
N VAL A 36 12.59 1.80 -2.36
CA VAL A 36 11.30 2.48 -2.42
C VAL A 36 10.22 1.66 -1.72
N ALA A 37 9.51 2.28 -0.81
CA ALA A 37 8.30 1.74 -0.22
C ALA A 37 7.07 2.40 -0.86
N VAL A 38 6.16 1.57 -1.36
CA VAL A 38 4.94 1.98 -2.07
C VAL A 38 3.76 1.92 -1.11
N TYR A 39 3.13 3.06 -0.91
CA TYR A 39 1.97 3.20 -0.01
C TYR A 39 0.71 3.54 -0.81
N THR A 40 -0.42 3.04 -0.36
CA THR A 40 -1.73 3.29 -0.97
C THR A 40 -2.66 4.01 0.00
N SER A 41 -3.34 3.25 0.85
CA SER A 41 -4.29 3.80 1.84
C SER A 41 -3.62 4.45 3.04
N ALA A 42 -2.43 4.00 3.40
CA ALA A 42 -1.68 4.55 4.53
C ALA A 42 -0.74 5.67 4.06
N PRO A 43 -0.59 6.77 4.82
CA PRO A 43 0.36 7.82 4.49
C PRO A 43 1.80 7.33 4.72
N GLY A 44 2.59 7.35 3.64
CA GLY A 44 3.95 6.82 3.65
C GLY A 44 4.88 7.57 4.60
N ASP A 45 4.76 8.90 4.67
CA ASP A 45 5.52 9.76 5.57
C ASP A 45 5.34 9.40 7.05
N VAL A 46 4.12 9.04 7.45
CA VAL A 46 3.81 8.59 8.82
C VAL A 46 4.39 7.21 9.10
N LEU A 47 4.19 6.26 8.17
CA LEU A 47 4.65 4.88 8.33
C LEU A 47 6.16 4.74 8.17
N GLN A 48 6.77 5.56 7.33
CA GLN A 48 8.22 5.59 7.14
C GLN A 48 8.93 6.18 8.35
N GLY A 49 8.35 7.21 8.95
CA GLY A 49 8.90 7.85 10.14
C GLY A 49 10.31 8.39 9.89
N ARG A 50 11.23 8.04 10.78
CA ARG A 50 12.63 8.48 10.75
C ARG A 50 13.57 7.64 9.86
N PHE A 51 13.05 6.61 9.21
CA PHE A 51 13.89 5.73 8.38
C PHE A 51 14.14 6.39 7.03
N THR A 52 15.42 6.66 6.75
CA THR A 52 15.84 7.40 5.55
C THR A 52 16.36 6.49 4.43
N ASN A 53 16.53 5.21 4.72
CA ASN A 53 17.00 4.24 3.72
C ASN A 53 15.96 3.89 2.66
N LEU A 54 14.66 4.07 2.95
CA LEU A 54 13.61 3.90 1.96
C LEU A 54 12.99 5.25 1.59
N SER A 55 12.88 5.52 0.31
CA SER A 55 12.06 6.60 -0.20
C SER A 55 10.58 6.18 -0.22
N CYS A 56 9.68 7.12 0.08
CA CYS A 56 8.25 6.88 0.10
C CYS A 56 7.61 7.31 -1.21
N TRP A 57 6.92 6.41 -1.85
CA TRP A 57 5.99 6.76 -2.92
C TRP A 57 4.56 6.44 -2.48
N THR A 58 3.70 7.45 -2.46
CA THR A 58 2.30 7.30 -2.07
C THR A 58 1.43 7.55 -3.28
N VAL A 59 0.52 6.60 -3.56
CA VAL A 59 -0.41 6.72 -4.69
C VAL A 59 -1.31 7.93 -4.48
N PRO A 60 -1.28 8.94 -5.36
CA PRO A 60 -2.23 10.03 -5.32
C PRO A 60 -3.55 9.57 -5.95
N TYR A 61 -4.58 9.40 -5.16
CA TYR A 61 -5.90 9.02 -5.64
C TYR A 61 -6.98 9.94 -5.09
N VAL A 62 -7.79 10.48 -5.98
CA VAL A 62 -8.99 11.25 -5.63
C VAL A 62 -10.16 10.69 -6.44
N GLY A 63 -11.15 10.13 -5.76
CA GLY A 63 -12.35 9.58 -6.36
C GLY A 63 -13.61 10.10 -5.68
N ASP A 64 -14.78 9.75 -6.23
CA ASP A 64 -16.08 10.25 -5.78
C ASP A 64 -16.42 9.85 -4.34
N HIS A 65 -15.87 8.72 -3.87
CA HIS A 65 -16.20 8.14 -2.58
C HIS A 65 -15.03 8.11 -1.60
N CYS A 66 -13.80 8.31 -2.05
CA CYS A 66 -12.62 8.30 -1.18
C CYS A 66 -11.42 9.01 -1.82
N THR A 67 -10.46 9.34 -0.98
CA THR A 67 -9.14 9.85 -1.39
C THR A 67 -8.05 9.00 -0.76
N ALA A 68 -6.90 8.86 -1.40
CA ALA A 68 -5.72 8.24 -0.82
C ALA A 68 -4.54 9.25 -0.78
N PRO A 69 -3.75 9.19 0.28
CA PRO A 69 -3.84 8.30 1.44
C PRO A 69 -5.00 8.68 2.38
N CYS A 70 -5.82 7.72 2.76
CA CYS A 70 -6.97 7.96 3.65
C CYS A 70 -6.68 7.65 5.14
N GLY A 71 -5.52 7.06 5.43
CA GLY A 71 -5.16 6.57 6.76
C GLY A 71 -5.96 5.35 7.23
N LEU A 72 -6.79 4.78 6.33
CA LEU A 72 -7.70 3.70 6.64
C LEU A 72 -7.19 2.42 5.97
N ALA A 73 -6.45 1.63 6.72
CA ALA A 73 -6.09 0.28 6.28
C ALA A 73 -7.32 -0.62 6.37
N GLY A 74 -8.20 -0.55 5.39
CA GLY A 74 -9.35 -1.43 5.32
C GLY A 74 -10.60 -0.80 4.70
N VAL A 75 -11.48 -1.68 4.28
CA VAL A 75 -12.81 -1.33 3.76
C VAL A 75 -13.63 -0.72 4.89
N ARG A 76 -13.98 0.55 4.79
CA ARG A 76 -14.85 1.20 5.77
C ARG A 76 -16.14 1.66 5.15
N ILE A 77 -17.21 1.44 5.88
CA ILE A 77 -18.47 2.16 5.74
C ILE A 77 -18.22 3.54 6.38
N SER A 78 -18.42 4.63 5.64
CA SER A 78 -18.34 5.94 6.21
C SER A 78 -19.46 6.16 7.22
N ARG A 79 -19.30 7.13 8.12
CA ARG A 79 -20.33 7.51 9.12
C ARG A 79 -21.66 7.92 8.48
N ASP A 80 -21.63 8.35 7.23
CA ASP A 80 -22.78 8.91 6.50
C ASP A 80 -23.45 7.88 5.56
N GLY A 81 -23.13 6.57 5.72
CA GLY A 81 -23.66 5.53 4.85
C GLY A 81 -23.02 5.50 3.45
N GLN A 82 -22.08 6.39 3.17
CA GLN A 82 -21.25 6.31 1.96
C GLN A 82 -20.13 5.29 2.16
N VAL A 83 -19.95 4.49 1.17
CA VAL A 83 -19.24 3.23 1.27
C VAL A 83 -17.85 3.38 0.68
N GLY A 84 -16.96 4.11 1.31
CA GLY A 84 -15.55 4.26 0.96
C GLY A 84 -15.04 3.44 -0.24
N CYS A 85 -14.13 2.52 -0.01
CA CYS A 85 -13.58 1.66 -1.08
C CYS A 85 -14.64 0.80 -1.77
N MET A 86 -15.61 0.26 -1.02
CA MET A 86 -16.64 -0.61 -1.59
C MET A 86 -17.64 0.16 -2.45
N GLY A 87 -17.98 1.39 -2.07
CA GLY A 87 -18.80 2.28 -2.92
C GLY A 87 -18.14 2.56 -4.25
N SER A 88 -16.83 2.78 -4.24
CA SER A 88 -16.05 2.97 -5.47
C SER A 88 -16.01 1.73 -6.36
N LEU A 89 -16.23 0.54 -5.79
CA LEU A 89 -16.34 -0.74 -6.53
C LEU A 89 -17.77 -1.09 -6.91
N GLY A 90 -18.75 -0.20 -6.64
CA GLY A 90 -20.14 -0.40 -6.99
C GLY A 90 -20.85 -1.47 -6.13
N VAL A 91 -20.32 -1.80 -4.94
CA VAL A 91 -20.97 -2.76 -4.04
C VAL A 91 -22.15 -2.09 -3.35
N PRO A 92 -23.36 -2.66 -3.45
CA PRO A 92 -24.54 -2.12 -2.80
C PRO A 92 -24.39 -2.04 -1.28
N ALA A 93 -24.95 -1.02 -0.66
CA ALA A 93 -24.85 -0.79 0.79
C ALA A 93 -25.42 -1.94 1.63
N GLU A 94 -26.43 -2.63 1.09
CA GLU A 94 -27.06 -3.81 1.72
C GLU A 94 -26.13 -5.04 1.77
N ASP A 95 -25.19 -5.13 0.83
CA ASP A 95 -24.24 -6.24 0.71
C ASP A 95 -22.98 -6.04 1.56
N LEU A 96 -22.88 -4.90 2.24
CA LEU A 96 -21.73 -4.60 3.07
C LEU A 96 -21.81 -5.27 4.44
N PRO A 97 -20.67 -5.65 5.02
CA PRO A 97 -20.65 -6.20 6.36
C PRO A 97 -21.15 -5.18 7.37
N LYS A 98 -22.22 -5.51 8.07
CA LYS A 98 -22.89 -4.63 9.07
C LYS A 98 -22.09 -4.49 10.37
N THR A 99 -21.04 -5.27 10.55
CA THR A 99 -20.21 -5.30 11.77
C THR A 99 -18.76 -5.01 11.46
N PRO A 100 -18.11 -4.08 12.17
CA PRO A 100 -16.67 -3.91 12.09
C PRO A 100 -15.94 -5.22 12.40
N GLY A 101 -15.12 -5.70 11.47
CA GLY A 101 -14.37 -6.95 11.64
C GLY A 101 -15.11 -8.23 11.28
N GLY A 102 -16.35 -8.16 10.79
CA GLY A 102 -17.04 -9.31 10.22
C GLY A 102 -16.26 -9.85 9.01
N LYS A 103 -15.77 -11.07 9.12
CA LYS A 103 -15.13 -11.77 8.00
C LYS A 103 -16.22 -12.17 7.00
N HIS A 104 -16.50 -11.32 6.04
CA HIS A 104 -17.27 -11.73 4.87
C HIS A 104 -16.30 -12.27 3.83
N THR A 105 -16.28 -13.58 3.67
CA THR A 105 -15.50 -14.27 2.63
C THR A 105 -15.78 -13.68 1.25
N ALA A 106 -17.04 -13.41 0.93
CA ALA A 106 -17.43 -12.78 -0.33
C ALA A 106 -16.80 -11.38 -0.54
N THR A 107 -16.61 -10.60 0.51
CA THR A 107 -15.96 -9.28 0.43
C THR A 107 -14.47 -9.43 0.15
N VAL A 108 -13.81 -10.39 0.80
CA VAL A 108 -12.39 -10.67 0.59
C VAL A 108 -12.17 -11.18 -0.84
N ASP A 109 -12.98 -12.12 -1.29
CA ASP A 109 -12.89 -12.65 -2.66
C ASP A 109 -13.12 -11.55 -3.71
N HIS A 110 -14.09 -10.66 -3.46
CA HIS A 110 -14.36 -9.51 -4.34
C HIS A 110 -13.16 -8.56 -4.41
N LEU A 111 -12.51 -8.27 -3.30
CA LEU A 111 -11.33 -7.39 -3.26
C LEU A 111 -10.09 -8.01 -3.92
N PHE A 112 -9.96 -9.33 -3.93
CA PHE A 112 -8.89 -10.00 -4.67
C PHE A 112 -9.11 -9.91 -6.18
N GLN A 113 -10.35 -9.97 -6.63
CA GLN A 113 -10.71 -9.88 -8.05
C GLN A 113 -10.75 -8.42 -8.53
N ASN A 114 -11.17 -7.52 -7.66
CA ASN A 114 -11.35 -6.09 -7.94
C ASN A 114 -10.57 -5.27 -6.90
N PRO A 115 -9.31 -4.94 -7.16
CA PRO A 115 -8.53 -4.15 -6.22
C PRO A 115 -9.19 -2.79 -5.97
N VAL A 116 -9.06 -2.30 -4.75
CA VAL A 116 -9.58 -0.98 -4.36
C VAL A 116 -9.01 0.12 -5.26
N PRO A 117 -9.74 1.22 -5.49
CA PRO A 117 -9.41 2.19 -6.53
C PRO A 117 -7.99 2.76 -6.46
N CYS A 118 -7.46 3.02 -5.26
CA CYS A 118 -6.09 3.51 -5.12
C CYS A 118 -5.03 2.47 -5.55
N VAL A 119 -5.31 1.18 -5.41
CA VAL A 119 -4.44 0.11 -5.93
C VAL A 119 -4.63 -0.06 -7.43
N HIS A 120 -5.86 0.11 -7.93
CA HIS A 120 -6.17 0.07 -9.35
C HIS A 120 -5.46 1.20 -10.11
N GLN A 121 -5.44 2.41 -9.54
CA GLN A 121 -4.71 3.55 -10.07
C GLN A 121 -3.22 3.24 -10.31
N LEU A 122 -2.59 2.56 -9.35
CA LEU A 122 -1.20 2.13 -9.49
C LEU A 122 -1.00 1.19 -10.68
N ARG A 123 -1.95 0.28 -10.91
CA ARG A 123 -1.91 -0.66 -12.03
C ARG A 123 -2.08 0.05 -13.38
N GLU A 124 -2.93 1.06 -13.44
CA GLU A 124 -3.20 1.80 -14.67
C GLU A 124 -2.11 2.79 -15.03
N ASN A 125 -1.42 3.34 -14.04
CA ASN A 125 -0.37 4.35 -14.22
C ASN A 125 0.97 3.91 -13.60
N PRO A 126 1.56 2.79 -14.06
CA PRO A 126 2.81 2.28 -13.47
C PRO A 126 4.03 3.17 -13.77
N ASN A 127 3.96 4.01 -14.81
CA ASN A 127 5.09 4.79 -15.28
C ASN A 127 5.57 5.81 -14.24
N GLU A 128 4.66 6.47 -13.53
CA GLU A 128 5.02 7.43 -12.48
C GLU A 128 5.83 6.76 -11.35
N LEU A 129 5.42 5.55 -10.94
CA LEU A 129 6.18 4.78 -9.96
C LEU A 129 7.54 4.36 -10.52
N MET A 130 7.59 3.91 -11.77
CA MET A 130 8.86 3.50 -12.41
C MET A 130 9.84 4.66 -12.53
N GLU A 131 9.36 5.83 -12.93
CA GLU A 131 10.17 7.05 -12.99
C GLU A 131 10.71 7.43 -11.60
N PHE A 132 9.88 7.33 -10.58
CA PHE A 132 10.31 7.59 -9.20
C PHE A 132 11.38 6.60 -8.73
N ILE A 133 11.22 5.30 -9.03
CA ILE A 133 12.21 4.27 -8.67
C ILE A 133 13.54 4.52 -9.38
N VAL A 134 13.50 4.84 -10.68
CA VAL A 134 14.72 5.11 -11.45
C VAL A 134 15.43 6.36 -10.94
N ALA A 135 14.69 7.40 -10.58
CA ALA A 135 15.26 8.60 -10.00
C ALA A 135 15.94 8.31 -8.64
N ASP A 136 15.26 7.59 -7.75
CA ASP A 136 15.82 7.21 -6.44
C ASP A 136 17.09 6.35 -6.58
N LEU A 137 17.10 5.41 -7.53
CA LEU A 137 18.28 4.59 -7.81
C LEU A 137 19.48 5.44 -8.28
N ASN A 138 19.24 6.36 -9.20
CA ASN A 138 20.30 7.24 -9.73
C ASN A 138 20.86 8.16 -8.64
N ASP A 139 20.02 8.73 -7.81
CA ASP A 139 20.43 9.62 -6.72
C ASP A 139 21.31 8.87 -5.71
N ARG A 140 21.02 7.59 -5.44
CA ARG A 140 21.81 6.78 -4.50
C ARG A 140 23.14 6.29 -5.08
N GLN A 141 23.26 6.18 -6.40
CA GLN A 141 24.52 5.79 -7.05
C GLN A 141 25.52 6.96 -7.14
N THR A 142 25.06 8.18 -6.93
CA THR A 142 25.90 9.39 -6.99
C THR A 142 26.47 9.81 -5.63
N LEU A 143 26.12 9.09 -4.56
CA LEU A 143 26.62 9.28 -3.20
C LEU A 143 27.69 8.26 -2.84
#